data_a418f0818e37bf02d073cf4c1765ef29
#
_entry.id   a418f0818e37bf02d073cf4c1765ef29
#
_cell.length_a   1.000
_cell.length_b   1.000
_cell.length_c   1.000
_cell.angle_alpha   90.00
_cell.angle_beta   90.00
_cell.angle_gamma   90.00
#
_symmetry.space_group_name_H-M   'P 1'
#
loop_
_entity.id
_entity.type
_entity.pdbx_description
1 polymer ?
#
loop_
_entity_poly.entity_id
_entity_poly.type
_entity_poly.pdbx_seq_one_letter_code
_entity_poly.pdbx_strand_id
1 'polypeptide(L)'
;MDDATSDRVPTAEIRHALRALASETGPLTGLRGVKLVRPLVAQAHEVLRERLEAGGSVEAYLRGRTRLADSAVIGLLHIASVSTRMRGSNMVAPLAAVAVGGYGRSELAPGSDLDLLFLLPESNQSRAGAVAAATETCIKAVIAGLWDLGFVLDHAARSPRECLDLAREEPAVLANLLDRRFLWGGFGLFAALDADLAGLFSGPLAARWRGAVGSAMASTRGDALNSAQTPDNEPDVKRGPGGLRDLQRALSVNTLASGRPAALAQPALIEAHRFLWLVRCHLHLLVGRAEDRLSSALQPDVARRLGFDEPRGTTAAPSLLHIFRRHAHNVLQAAALATRSVPAQPR
;
A
#
# COMPACT_ATOMS: atom_id res chain seq x y z
N MET A 1 -22.03 14.16 -29.05
CA MET A 1 -22.36 12.73 -29.02
C MET A 1 -21.12 12.01 -28.59
N ASP A 2 -21.11 11.80 -27.35
CA ASP A 2 -20.51 10.81 -26.46
C ASP A 2 -19.02 10.47 -26.59
N ASP A 3 -18.24 11.35 -25.96
CA ASP A 3 -16.84 11.05 -25.55
C ASP A 3 -16.78 10.52 -24.08
N ALA A 4 -17.90 10.02 -23.56
CA ALA A 4 -18.02 9.55 -22.17
C ALA A 4 -17.52 8.10 -21.97
N THR A 5 -17.17 7.37 -23.02
CA THR A 5 -16.75 5.96 -22.96
C THR A 5 -15.25 5.77 -22.92
N SER A 6 -14.46 6.75 -23.37
CA SER A 6 -12.99 6.69 -23.38
C SER A 6 -12.35 6.88 -22.01
N ASP A 7 -13.09 7.37 -21.02
CA ASP A 7 -12.53 7.91 -19.77
C ASP A 7 -12.62 6.95 -18.57
N ARG A 8 -13.03 5.70 -18.75
CA ARG A 8 -13.23 4.74 -17.66
C ARG A 8 -12.05 3.78 -17.55
N VAL A 9 -11.37 3.78 -16.39
CA VAL A 9 -10.38 2.73 -16.09
C VAL A 9 -11.07 1.35 -16.20
N PRO A 10 -10.60 0.41 -17.05
CA PRO A 10 -11.30 -0.83 -17.38
C PRO A 10 -11.24 -1.90 -16.26
N THR A 11 -11.52 -1.50 -15.02
CA THR A 11 -11.49 -2.42 -13.85
C THR A 11 -12.65 -3.40 -13.84
N ALA A 12 -13.80 -3.02 -14.43
CA ALA A 12 -14.94 -3.89 -14.56
C ALA A 12 -14.72 -4.96 -15.64
N GLU A 13 -14.13 -4.55 -16.76
CA GLU A 13 -13.75 -5.41 -17.89
C GLU A 13 -12.71 -6.44 -17.46
N ILE A 14 -11.68 -6.02 -16.70
CA ILE A 14 -10.68 -6.93 -16.13
C ILE A 14 -11.33 -7.95 -15.20
N ARG A 15 -12.20 -7.53 -14.30
CA ARG A 15 -12.95 -8.46 -13.42
C ARG A 15 -13.86 -9.40 -14.20
N HIS A 16 -14.53 -8.90 -15.23
CA HIS A 16 -15.38 -9.73 -16.10
C HIS A 16 -14.54 -10.76 -16.85
N ALA A 17 -13.45 -10.36 -17.49
CA ALA A 17 -12.55 -11.26 -18.20
C ALA A 17 -11.97 -12.35 -17.27
N LEU A 18 -11.51 -11.98 -16.07
CA LEU A 18 -11.00 -12.97 -15.10
C LEU A 18 -12.08 -13.92 -14.61
N ARG A 19 -13.32 -13.46 -14.43
CA ARG A 19 -14.45 -14.34 -14.07
C ARG A 19 -14.84 -15.29 -15.21
N ALA A 20 -14.85 -14.80 -16.45
CA ALA A 20 -15.12 -15.64 -17.62
C ALA A 20 -14.10 -16.77 -17.73
N LEU A 21 -12.82 -16.47 -17.49
CA LEU A 21 -11.75 -17.47 -17.45
C LEU A 21 -11.91 -18.52 -16.33
N ALA A 22 -12.52 -18.15 -15.21
CA ALA A 22 -12.82 -19.10 -14.14
C ALA A 22 -13.91 -20.11 -14.52
N SER A 23 -14.81 -19.76 -15.43
CA SER A 23 -15.89 -20.63 -15.92
C SER A 23 -15.44 -21.56 -17.07
N GLU A 24 -14.33 -21.26 -17.73
CA GLU A 24 -13.75 -22.11 -18.75
C GLU A 24 -13.01 -23.30 -18.09
N THR A 25 -13.55 -24.48 -18.22
CA THR A 25 -13.11 -25.69 -17.53
C THR A 25 -11.79 -26.24 -18.06
N GLY A 26 -10.70 -26.13 -17.26
CA GLY A 26 -9.45 -26.84 -17.48
C GLY A 26 -8.27 -26.32 -16.65
N PRO A 27 -7.39 -27.19 -16.12
CA PRO A 27 -6.29 -26.77 -15.25
C PRO A 27 -5.21 -25.93 -15.93
N LEU A 28 -5.20 -25.84 -17.26
CA LEU A 28 -4.28 -25.02 -18.06
C LEU A 28 -4.90 -23.70 -18.53
N THR A 29 -6.22 -23.53 -18.40
CA THR A 29 -6.94 -22.34 -18.85
C THR A 29 -6.66 -21.13 -17.97
N GLY A 30 -6.51 -21.28 -16.67
CA GLY A 30 -6.25 -20.18 -15.74
C GLY A 30 -4.99 -19.37 -16.09
N LEU A 31 -3.86 -20.04 -16.32
CA LEU A 31 -2.59 -19.36 -16.65
C LEU A 31 -2.58 -18.80 -18.08
N ARG A 32 -3.20 -19.48 -19.05
CA ARG A 32 -3.33 -18.94 -20.42
C ARG A 32 -4.24 -17.72 -20.46
N GLY A 33 -5.28 -17.72 -19.62
CA GLY A 33 -6.23 -16.62 -19.51
C GLY A 33 -5.62 -15.34 -18.93
N VAL A 34 -4.69 -15.47 -17.98
CA VAL A 34 -3.99 -14.29 -17.41
C VAL A 34 -3.29 -13.47 -18.50
N LYS A 35 -2.68 -14.13 -19.50
CA LYS A 35 -2.04 -13.43 -20.62
C LYS A 35 -3.03 -12.60 -21.45
N LEU A 36 -4.29 -13.01 -21.54
CA LEU A 36 -5.33 -12.26 -22.26
C LEU A 36 -5.74 -10.99 -21.52
N VAL A 37 -5.62 -10.96 -20.20
CA VAL A 37 -5.98 -9.82 -19.36
C VAL A 37 -4.83 -8.80 -19.24
N ARG A 38 -3.59 -9.22 -19.48
CA ARG A 38 -2.43 -8.34 -19.39
C ARG A 38 -2.53 -7.04 -20.22
N PRO A 39 -3.00 -7.05 -21.47
CA PRO A 39 -3.19 -5.81 -22.23
C PRO A 39 -4.20 -4.86 -21.59
N LEU A 40 -5.29 -5.38 -21.00
CA LEU A 40 -6.28 -4.56 -20.29
C LEU A 40 -5.69 -3.92 -19.04
N VAL A 41 -4.84 -4.64 -18.30
CA VAL A 41 -4.11 -4.10 -17.14
C VAL A 41 -3.15 -3.01 -17.57
N ALA A 42 -2.40 -3.22 -18.67
CA ALA A 42 -1.49 -2.23 -19.23
C ALA A 42 -2.24 -0.97 -19.69
N GLN A 43 -3.37 -1.13 -20.37
CA GLN A 43 -4.24 -0.02 -20.78
C GLN A 43 -4.77 0.76 -19.56
N ALA A 44 -5.19 0.04 -18.50
CA ALA A 44 -5.65 0.69 -17.28
C ALA A 44 -4.55 1.54 -16.61
N HIS A 45 -3.31 1.04 -16.59
CA HIS A 45 -2.17 1.81 -16.09
C HIS A 45 -1.92 3.07 -16.92
N GLU A 46 -2.02 2.95 -18.25
CA GLU A 46 -1.83 4.07 -19.15
C GLU A 46 -2.89 5.17 -18.98
N VAL A 47 -4.16 4.80 -18.94
CA VAL A 47 -5.27 5.74 -18.66
C VAL A 47 -5.07 6.47 -17.33
N LEU A 48 -4.64 5.76 -16.29
CA LEU A 48 -4.35 6.38 -15.00
C LEU A 48 -3.17 7.35 -15.08
N ARG A 49 -2.10 6.98 -15.79
CA ARG A 49 -0.92 7.83 -16.01
C ARG A 49 -1.30 9.12 -16.73
N GLU A 50 -1.99 9.02 -17.86
CA GLU A 50 -2.43 10.16 -18.67
C GLU A 50 -3.27 11.14 -17.86
N ARG A 51 -4.19 10.63 -17.05
CA ARG A 51 -5.01 11.47 -16.16
C ARG A 51 -4.18 12.22 -15.12
N LEU A 52 -3.20 11.56 -14.51
CA LEU A 52 -2.34 12.22 -13.53
C LEU A 52 -1.48 13.29 -14.21
N GLU A 53 -0.92 12.99 -15.38
CA GLU A 53 -0.09 13.92 -16.16
C GLU A 53 -0.90 15.11 -16.72
N ALA A 54 -2.20 14.92 -16.93
CA ALA A 54 -3.14 15.99 -17.29
C ALA A 54 -3.58 16.86 -16.08
N GLY A 55 -2.96 16.69 -14.90
CA GLY A 55 -3.30 17.46 -13.69
C GLY A 55 -4.42 16.88 -12.85
N GLY A 56 -4.79 15.62 -13.06
CA GLY A 56 -5.77 14.90 -12.24
C GLY A 56 -5.32 14.70 -10.80
N SER A 57 -6.28 14.45 -9.90
CA SER A 57 -6.02 14.25 -8.47
C SER A 57 -5.15 13.02 -8.22
N VAL A 58 -4.09 13.18 -7.43
CA VAL A 58 -3.21 12.08 -7.03
C VAL A 58 -3.95 11.03 -6.19
N GLU A 59 -4.92 11.43 -5.38
CA GLU A 59 -5.75 10.52 -4.61
C GLU A 59 -6.63 9.65 -5.53
N ALA A 60 -7.16 10.23 -6.60
CA ALA A 60 -7.91 9.49 -7.61
C ALA A 60 -7.00 8.48 -8.33
N TYR A 61 -5.77 8.89 -8.65
CA TYR A 61 -4.75 8.04 -9.25
C TYR A 61 -4.41 6.84 -8.34
N LEU A 62 -4.06 7.09 -7.07
CA LEU A 62 -3.70 6.05 -6.10
C LEU A 62 -4.85 5.06 -5.88
N ARG A 63 -6.09 5.58 -5.70
CA ARG A 63 -7.29 4.74 -5.61
C ARG A 63 -7.58 3.96 -6.89
N GLY A 64 -7.35 4.57 -8.06
CA GLY A 64 -7.50 3.90 -9.35
C GLY A 64 -6.57 2.70 -9.47
N ARG A 65 -5.29 2.87 -9.15
CA ARG A 65 -4.31 1.78 -9.12
C ARG A 65 -4.68 0.69 -8.12
N THR A 66 -5.15 1.07 -6.94
CA THR A 66 -5.62 0.12 -5.93
C THR A 66 -6.81 -0.70 -6.43
N ARG A 67 -7.82 -0.07 -7.04
CA ARG A 67 -8.96 -0.78 -7.61
C ARG A 67 -8.56 -1.73 -8.74
N LEU A 68 -7.56 -1.36 -9.52
CA LEU A 68 -6.99 -2.22 -10.55
C LEU A 68 -6.34 -3.46 -9.92
N ALA A 69 -5.49 -3.26 -8.91
CA ALA A 69 -4.87 -4.35 -8.15
C ALA A 69 -5.92 -5.25 -7.46
N ASP A 70 -6.93 -4.67 -6.80
CA ASP A 70 -8.04 -5.41 -6.19
C ASP A 70 -8.76 -6.30 -7.24
N SER A 71 -8.99 -5.76 -8.43
CA SER A 71 -9.65 -6.51 -9.51
C SER A 71 -8.82 -7.70 -9.96
N ALA A 72 -7.50 -7.54 -10.06
CA ALA A 72 -6.56 -8.61 -10.43
C ALA A 72 -6.48 -9.68 -9.30
N VAL A 73 -6.25 -9.27 -8.05
CA VAL A 73 -6.13 -10.18 -6.90
C VAL A 73 -7.40 -10.99 -6.71
N ILE A 74 -8.57 -10.34 -6.66
CA ILE A 74 -9.86 -11.01 -6.45
C ILE A 74 -10.17 -11.95 -7.61
N GLY A 75 -9.90 -11.53 -8.85
CA GLY A 75 -10.15 -12.36 -10.03
C GLY A 75 -9.27 -13.61 -10.05
N LEU A 76 -7.98 -13.47 -9.76
CA LEU A 76 -7.04 -14.61 -9.70
C LEU A 76 -7.37 -15.57 -8.56
N LEU A 77 -7.76 -15.05 -7.38
CA LEU A 77 -8.23 -15.88 -6.26
C LEU A 77 -9.47 -16.68 -6.66
N HIS A 78 -10.40 -16.07 -7.38
CA HIS A 78 -11.57 -16.77 -7.87
C HIS A 78 -11.19 -17.90 -8.84
N ILE A 79 -10.35 -17.64 -9.85
CA ILE A 79 -9.86 -18.63 -10.81
C ILE A 79 -9.15 -19.78 -10.07
N ALA A 80 -8.21 -19.46 -9.17
CA ALA A 80 -7.44 -20.45 -8.44
C ALA A 80 -8.31 -21.32 -7.54
N SER A 81 -9.33 -20.72 -6.88
CA SER A 81 -10.26 -21.43 -6.01
C SER A 81 -11.15 -22.43 -6.79
N VAL A 82 -11.65 -22.02 -7.95
CA VAL A 82 -12.44 -22.91 -8.83
C VAL A 82 -11.58 -24.04 -9.38
N SER A 83 -10.39 -23.76 -9.87
CA SER A 83 -9.44 -24.75 -10.40
C SER A 83 -9.04 -25.79 -9.35
N THR A 84 -8.90 -25.39 -8.10
CA THR A 84 -8.57 -26.31 -6.99
C THR A 84 -9.75 -27.24 -6.66
N ARG A 85 -10.97 -26.74 -6.69
CA ARG A 85 -12.19 -27.57 -6.49
C ARG A 85 -12.34 -28.65 -7.58
N MET A 86 -12.07 -28.33 -8.84
CA MET A 86 -12.19 -29.23 -9.98
C MET A 86 -11.19 -30.40 -9.94
N ARG A 87 -10.10 -30.28 -9.20
CA ARG A 87 -9.09 -31.36 -9.01
C ARG A 87 -9.48 -32.43 -7.97
N GLY A 88 -10.77 -32.48 -7.60
CA GLY A 88 -11.30 -33.49 -6.67
C GLY A 88 -11.15 -33.15 -5.19
N SER A 89 -10.67 -31.98 -4.87
CA SER A 89 -10.72 -31.43 -3.52
C SER A 89 -12.05 -30.66 -3.35
N ASN A 90 -13.04 -31.29 -2.75
CA ASN A 90 -14.34 -30.65 -2.43
C ASN A 90 -14.23 -29.52 -1.40
N MET A 91 -13.02 -29.16 -0.97
CA MET A 91 -12.77 -28.13 0.04
C MET A 91 -11.71 -27.17 -0.44
N VAL A 92 -12.15 -25.98 -0.83
CA VAL A 92 -11.26 -24.82 -0.77
C VAL A 92 -11.02 -24.57 0.72
N ALA A 93 -9.77 -24.57 1.13
CA ALA A 93 -9.43 -24.20 2.49
C ALA A 93 -10.02 -22.83 2.82
N PRO A 94 -10.47 -22.63 4.04
CA PRO A 94 -10.81 -21.28 4.48
C PRO A 94 -9.54 -20.42 4.38
N LEU A 95 -9.53 -19.57 3.37
CA LEU A 95 -8.44 -18.64 3.06
C LEU A 95 -9.06 -17.25 2.98
N ALA A 96 -8.44 -16.26 3.60
CA ALA A 96 -8.77 -14.87 3.36
C ALA A 96 -7.57 -14.12 2.80
N ALA A 97 -7.81 -13.25 1.83
CA ALA A 97 -6.81 -12.32 1.31
C ALA A 97 -7.07 -10.93 1.88
N VAL A 98 -6.03 -10.31 2.39
CA VAL A 98 -6.05 -9.02 3.09
C VAL A 98 -4.95 -8.14 2.51
N ALA A 99 -5.30 -6.94 2.07
CA ALA A 99 -4.34 -5.90 1.76
C ALA A 99 -3.86 -5.25 3.05
N VAL A 100 -2.55 -5.03 3.19
CA VAL A 100 -1.93 -4.40 4.36
C VAL A 100 -1.03 -3.24 3.92
N GLY A 101 -0.51 -2.46 4.86
CA GLY A 101 0.42 -1.38 4.55
C GLY A 101 -0.12 -0.37 3.54
N GLY A 102 0.69 0.02 2.57
CA GLY A 102 0.32 0.97 1.51
C GLY A 102 -0.86 0.49 0.66
N TYR A 103 -0.91 -0.81 0.38
CA TYR A 103 -2.01 -1.41 -0.35
C TYR A 103 -3.31 -1.38 0.46
N GLY A 104 -3.23 -1.65 1.76
CA GLY A 104 -4.38 -1.56 2.68
C GLY A 104 -4.97 -0.15 2.74
N ARG A 105 -4.13 0.89 2.79
CA ARG A 105 -4.55 2.31 2.78
C ARG A 105 -5.06 2.82 1.44
N SER A 106 -5.00 2.00 0.39
CA SER A 106 -5.31 2.42 -0.99
C SER A 106 -4.33 3.47 -1.54
N GLU A 107 -3.06 3.35 -1.19
CA GLU A 107 -1.97 4.26 -1.54
C GLU A 107 -0.88 3.56 -2.38
N LEU A 108 -1.23 3.11 -3.58
CA LEU A 108 -0.30 2.44 -4.50
C LEU A 108 0.30 3.41 -5.51
N ALA A 109 1.58 3.80 -5.33
CA ALA A 109 2.34 4.52 -6.35
C ALA A 109 2.66 3.62 -7.57
N PRO A 110 3.10 4.18 -8.72
CA PRO A 110 3.40 3.38 -9.94
C PRO A 110 4.36 2.21 -9.71
N GLY A 111 5.42 2.41 -8.94
CA GLY A 111 6.43 1.39 -8.61
C GLY A 111 6.22 0.72 -7.25
N SER A 112 5.04 0.85 -6.62
CA SER A 112 4.77 0.18 -5.34
C SER A 112 4.50 -1.29 -5.55
N ASP A 113 5.01 -2.10 -4.63
CA ASP A 113 4.62 -3.48 -4.38
C ASP A 113 3.21 -3.57 -3.77
N LEU A 114 2.60 -4.74 -3.94
CA LEU A 114 1.35 -5.10 -3.28
C LEU A 114 1.67 -5.86 -1.99
N ASP A 115 1.41 -5.25 -0.84
CA ASP A 115 1.54 -5.90 0.46
C ASP A 115 0.31 -6.79 0.70
N LEU A 116 0.45 -8.12 0.50
CA LEU A 116 -0.67 -9.07 0.51
C LEU A 116 -0.51 -10.10 1.63
N LEU A 117 -1.47 -10.14 2.54
CA LEU A 117 -1.54 -11.12 3.61
C LEU A 117 -2.60 -12.18 3.30
N PHE A 118 -2.19 -13.45 3.25
CA PHE A 118 -3.09 -14.59 3.19
C PHE A 118 -3.32 -15.11 4.61
N LEU A 119 -4.55 -14.96 5.12
CA LEU A 119 -4.93 -15.52 6.41
C LEU A 119 -5.37 -16.97 6.24
N LEU A 120 -4.79 -17.83 7.07
CA LEU A 120 -5.04 -19.27 7.10
C LEU A 120 -5.67 -19.64 8.45
N PRO A 121 -6.42 -20.76 8.52
CA PRO A 121 -6.86 -21.30 9.81
C PRO A 121 -5.69 -21.78 10.65
N GLU A 122 -5.87 -21.86 11.96
CA GLU A 122 -4.88 -22.39 12.88
C GLU A 122 -4.51 -23.85 12.52
N SER A 123 -3.23 -24.17 12.59
CA SER A 123 -2.67 -25.46 12.13
C SER A 123 -3.16 -26.69 12.91
N ASN A 124 -3.73 -26.50 14.11
CA ASN A 124 -4.21 -27.59 14.98
C ASN A 124 -5.54 -28.22 14.53
N GLN A 125 -6.16 -27.73 13.48
CA GLN A 125 -7.38 -28.35 12.94
C GLN A 125 -7.01 -29.45 11.94
N SER A 126 -7.18 -30.68 12.35
CA SER A 126 -6.79 -32.00 11.82
C SER A 126 -7.15 -32.35 10.35
N ARG A 127 -7.09 -31.39 9.43
CA ARG A 127 -7.27 -31.62 7.98
C ARG A 127 -6.00 -31.29 7.19
N ALA A 128 -4.83 -31.51 7.82
CA ALA A 128 -3.59 -30.86 7.47
C ALA A 128 -2.99 -31.18 6.08
N GLY A 129 -3.13 -32.39 5.56
CA GLY A 129 -2.35 -32.76 4.38
C GLY A 129 -2.87 -32.18 3.05
N ALA A 130 -4.02 -32.67 2.56
CA ALA A 130 -4.54 -32.33 1.23
C ALA A 130 -5.08 -30.89 1.14
N VAL A 131 -5.73 -30.39 2.22
CA VAL A 131 -6.29 -29.05 2.28
C VAL A 131 -5.17 -28.01 2.33
N ALA A 132 -4.11 -28.23 3.11
CA ALA A 132 -2.94 -27.35 3.17
C ALA A 132 -2.24 -27.27 1.80
N ALA A 133 -2.01 -28.42 1.15
CA ALA A 133 -1.40 -28.48 -0.18
C ALA A 133 -2.25 -27.77 -1.25
N ALA A 134 -3.58 -27.90 -1.18
CA ALA A 134 -4.50 -27.22 -2.08
C ALA A 134 -4.46 -25.68 -1.88
N THR A 135 -4.38 -25.23 -0.62
CA THR A 135 -4.28 -23.81 -0.27
C THR A 135 -2.96 -23.22 -0.75
N GLU A 136 -1.86 -23.91 -0.52
CA GLU A 136 -0.54 -23.51 -0.99
C GLU A 136 -0.51 -23.41 -2.53
N THR A 137 -1.11 -24.38 -3.22
CA THR A 137 -1.22 -24.37 -4.69
C THR A 137 -2.04 -23.16 -5.16
N CYS A 138 -3.15 -22.86 -4.48
CA CYS A 138 -3.98 -21.68 -4.77
C CYS A 138 -3.17 -20.39 -4.61
N ILE A 139 -2.47 -20.21 -3.48
CA ILE A 139 -1.65 -19.02 -3.22
C ILE A 139 -0.54 -18.88 -4.27
N LYS A 140 0.19 -19.95 -4.58
CA LYS A 140 1.24 -19.95 -5.62
C LYS A 140 0.70 -19.55 -6.98
N ALA A 141 -0.48 -20.03 -7.36
CA ALA A 141 -1.14 -19.69 -8.63
C ALA A 141 -1.51 -18.20 -8.69
N VAL A 142 -2.01 -17.63 -7.58
CA VAL A 142 -2.35 -16.19 -7.49
C VAL A 142 -1.08 -15.35 -7.61
N ILE A 143 -0.01 -15.69 -6.89
CA ILE A 143 1.27 -14.99 -6.92
C ILE A 143 1.84 -14.99 -8.36
N ALA A 144 1.90 -16.16 -9.00
CA ALA A 144 2.38 -16.29 -10.38
C ALA A 144 1.52 -15.45 -11.34
N GLY A 145 0.19 -15.50 -11.20
CA GLY A 145 -0.71 -14.70 -12.02
C GLY A 145 -0.52 -13.20 -11.85
N LEU A 146 -0.27 -12.72 -10.62
CA LEU A 146 0.00 -11.30 -10.39
C LEU A 146 1.33 -10.86 -11.00
N TRP A 147 2.39 -11.68 -10.92
CA TRP A 147 3.66 -11.42 -11.63
C TRP A 147 3.48 -11.39 -13.16
N ASP A 148 2.69 -12.32 -13.71
CA ASP A 148 2.38 -12.34 -15.15
C ASP A 148 1.61 -11.07 -15.60
N LEU A 149 0.80 -10.48 -14.71
CA LEU A 149 0.11 -9.21 -14.94
C LEU A 149 1.02 -7.99 -14.74
N GLY A 150 2.24 -8.16 -14.25
CA GLY A 150 3.23 -7.09 -14.05
C GLY A 150 3.17 -6.42 -12.68
N PHE A 151 2.49 -7.02 -11.69
CA PHE A 151 2.53 -6.52 -10.32
C PHE A 151 3.75 -7.06 -9.57
N VAL A 152 4.36 -6.21 -8.75
CA VAL A 152 5.37 -6.60 -7.76
C VAL A 152 4.63 -6.88 -6.44
N LEU A 153 5.02 -7.96 -5.74
CA LEU A 153 4.40 -8.37 -4.49
C LEU A 153 5.40 -8.49 -3.36
N ASP A 154 4.99 -8.02 -2.19
CA ASP A 154 5.40 -8.55 -0.89
C ASP A 154 4.23 -9.32 -0.29
N HIS A 155 4.46 -10.56 0.17
CA HIS A 155 3.38 -11.39 0.66
C HIS A 155 3.76 -12.26 1.84
N ALA A 156 2.76 -12.53 2.69
CA ALA A 156 2.87 -13.48 3.79
C ALA A 156 1.64 -14.38 3.85
N ALA A 157 1.82 -15.60 4.35
CA ALA A 157 0.72 -16.52 4.67
C ALA A 157 0.83 -16.88 6.16
N ARG A 158 -0.18 -16.54 6.96
CA ARG A 158 -0.16 -16.66 8.43
C ARG A 158 -1.55 -16.92 8.97
N SER A 159 -1.64 -17.56 10.13
CA SER A 159 -2.87 -17.56 10.91
C SER A 159 -3.10 -16.22 11.61
N PRO A 160 -4.33 -15.89 12.04
CA PRO A 160 -4.59 -14.70 12.87
C PRO A 160 -3.69 -14.65 14.11
N ARG A 161 -3.45 -15.78 14.78
CA ARG A 161 -2.60 -15.87 15.97
C ARG A 161 -1.14 -15.56 15.65
N GLU A 162 -0.57 -16.11 14.58
CA GLU A 162 0.80 -15.81 14.14
C GLU A 162 0.96 -14.32 13.79
N CYS A 163 -0.06 -13.70 13.19
CA CYS A 163 -0.06 -12.26 12.94
C CYS A 163 0.03 -11.46 14.24
N LEU A 164 -0.72 -11.87 15.27
CA LEU A 164 -0.71 -11.19 16.57
C LEU A 164 0.59 -11.39 17.33
N ASP A 165 1.14 -12.60 17.31
CA ASP A 165 2.38 -12.91 18.00
C ASP A 165 3.52 -12.08 17.39
N LEU A 166 3.62 -12.02 16.06
CA LEU A 166 4.57 -11.16 15.37
C LEU A 166 4.31 -9.66 15.61
N ALA A 167 3.04 -9.23 15.62
CA ALA A 167 2.70 -7.84 15.92
C ALA A 167 3.10 -7.42 17.34
N ARG A 168 3.19 -8.35 18.29
CA ARG A 168 3.70 -8.09 19.64
C ARG A 168 5.20 -7.88 19.69
N GLU A 169 5.93 -8.45 18.77
CA GLU A 169 7.39 -8.43 18.73
C GLU A 169 7.91 -7.36 17.79
N GLU A 170 7.28 -7.20 16.60
CA GLU A 170 7.76 -6.36 15.51
C GLU A 170 6.85 -5.15 15.24
N PRO A 171 7.33 -3.91 15.50
CA PRO A 171 6.57 -2.67 15.23
C PRO A 171 6.13 -2.53 13.78
N ALA A 172 6.94 -2.98 12.84
CA ALA A 172 6.65 -2.88 11.42
C ALA A 172 5.47 -3.76 11.00
N VAL A 173 5.36 -4.96 11.59
CA VAL A 173 4.24 -5.87 11.36
C VAL A 173 2.95 -5.25 11.91
N LEU A 174 2.99 -4.73 13.14
CA LEU A 174 1.82 -4.04 13.70
C LEU A 174 1.39 -2.85 12.84
N ALA A 175 2.33 -2.00 12.42
CA ALA A 175 2.04 -0.85 11.56
C ALA A 175 1.35 -1.27 10.25
N ASN A 176 1.81 -2.35 9.61
CA ASN A 176 1.18 -2.88 8.41
C ASN A 176 -0.24 -3.41 8.69
N LEU A 177 -0.44 -4.08 9.82
CA LEU A 177 -1.74 -4.62 10.22
C LEU A 177 -2.74 -3.53 10.65
N LEU A 178 -2.28 -2.35 11.09
CA LEU A 178 -3.17 -1.21 11.35
C LEU A 178 -3.94 -0.78 10.08
N ASP A 179 -3.33 -0.95 8.93
CA ASP A 179 -3.86 -0.53 7.63
C ASP A 179 -4.55 -1.67 6.86
N ARG A 180 -4.92 -2.77 7.57
CA ARG A 180 -5.53 -3.95 6.97
C ARG A 180 -6.87 -3.65 6.29
N ARG A 181 -7.09 -4.28 5.12
CA ARG A 181 -8.34 -4.18 4.36
C ARG A 181 -8.69 -5.55 3.75
N PHE A 182 -9.87 -6.05 4.06
CA PHE A 182 -10.36 -7.31 3.50
C PHE A 182 -10.55 -7.22 1.99
N LEU A 183 -10.09 -8.23 1.26
CA LEU A 183 -10.21 -8.35 -0.19
C LEU A 183 -11.14 -9.48 -0.61
N TRP A 184 -10.92 -10.69 -0.08
CA TRP A 184 -11.63 -11.88 -0.55
C TRP A 184 -11.53 -13.05 0.43
N GLY A 185 -12.50 -13.98 0.37
CA GLY A 185 -12.44 -15.28 1.02
C GLY A 185 -13.20 -15.40 2.34
N GLY A 186 -12.62 -16.10 3.31
CA GLY A 186 -13.24 -16.39 4.60
C GLY A 186 -13.24 -15.19 5.53
N PHE A 187 -14.29 -14.39 5.51
CA PHE A 187 -14.41 -13.18 6.35
C PHE A 187 -14.22 -13.49 7.85
N GLY A 188 -14.58 -14.69 8.32
CA GLY A 188 -14.37 -15.10 9.72
C GLY A 188 -12.90 -15.05 10.16
N LEU A 189 -11.93 -15.37 9.28
CA LEU A 189 -10.50 -15.25 9.59
C LEU A 189 -10.07 -13.78 9.75
N PHE A 190 -10.58 -12.93 8.87
CA PHE A 190 -10.33 -11.49 8.97
C PHE A 190 -10.96 -10.88 10.21
N ALA A 191 -12.21 -11.24 10.52
CA ALA A 191 -12.92 -10.75 11.70
C ALA A 191 -12.25 -11.20 13.01
N ALA A 192 -11.71 -12.42 13.07
CA ALA A 192 -10.92 -12.90 14.20
C ALA A 192 -9.67 -12.03 14.41
N LEU A 193 -8.88 -11.82 13.35
CA LEU A 193 -7.71 -10.94 13.40
C LEU A 193 -8.08 -9.51 13.82
N ASP A 194 -9.20 -9.00 13.30
CA ASP A 194 -9.69 -7.63 13.58
C ASP A 194 -10.04 -7.46 15.06
N ALA A 195 -10.78 -8.42 15.62
CA ALA A 195 -11.18 -8.42 17.03
C ALA A 195 -9.98 -8.53 17.98
N ASP A 196 -9.04 -9.41 17.66
CA ASP A 196 -7.85 -9.62 18.47
C ASP A 196 -6.92 -8.40 18.44
N LEU A 197 -6.73 -7.76 17.29
CA LEU A 197 -5.98 -6.51 17.17
C LEU A 197 -6.65 -5.37 17.97
N ALA A 198 -7.97 -5.27 17.95
CA ALA A 198 -8.69 -4.28 18.76
C ALA A 198 -8.38 -4.45 20.27
N GLY A 199 -8.24 -5.69 20.75
CA GLY A 199 -7.80 -5.98 22.12
C GLY A 199 -6.37 -5.49 22.42
N LEU A 200 -5.47 -5.53 21.45
CA LEU A 200 -4.11 -5.01 21.60
C LEU A 200 -4.06 -3.48 21.74
N PHE A 201 -4.99 -2.76 21.11
CA PHE A 201 -5.00 -1.29 21.14
C PHE A 201 -5.41 -0.69 22.49
N SER A 202 -6.04 -1.47 23.34
CA SER A 202 -6.52 -1.02 24.65
C SER A 202 -5.57 -1.34 25.81
N GLY A 203 -4.46 -2.05 25.57
CA GLY A 203 -3.59 -2.61 26.61
C GLY A 203 -2.22 -1.93 26.73
N PRO A 204 -1.38 -2.43 27.68
CA PRO A 204 -0.01 -1.97 27.90
C PRO A 204 0.88 -2.05 26.65
N LEU A 205 0.58 -3.00 25.75
CA LEU A 205 1.29 -3.18 24.50
C LEU A 205 1.12 -1.96 23.57
N ALA A 206 -0.07 -1.37 23.52
CA ALA A 206 -0.30 -0.15 22.74
C ALA A 206 0.55 1.02 23.26
N ALA A 207 0.73 1.14 24.58
CA ALA A 207 1.61 2.15 25.17
C ALA A 207 3.07 1.91 24.79
N ARG A 208 3.55 0.65 24.88
CA ARG A 208 4.90 0.26 24.45
C ARG A 208 5.15 0.59 22.98
N TRP A 209 4.16 0.30 22.12
CA TRP A 209 4.27 0.55 20.68
C TRP A 209 4.25 2.04 20.33
N ARG A 210 3.39 2.82 20.96
CA ARG A 210 3.43 4.28 20.82
C ARG A 210 4.80 4.83 21.21
N GLY A 211 5.40 4.33 22.30
CA GLY A 211 6.75 4.69 22.71
C GLY A 211 7.82 4.32 21.68
N ALA A 212 7.79 3.10 21.14
CA ALA A 212 8.74 2.63 20.14
C ALA A 212 8.65 3.43 18.81
N VAL A 213 7.43 3.69 18.33
CA VAL A 213 7.21 4.54 17.15
C VAL A 213 7.66 5.97 17.43
N GLY A 214 7.34 6.49 18.62
CA GLY A 214 7.78 7.82 19.05
C GLY A 214 9.31 7.96 19.11
N SER A 215 10.00 6.96 19.63
CA SER A 215 11.47 6.92 19.67
C SER A 215 12.08 6.88 18.26
N ALA A 216 11.51 6.05 17.35
CA ALA A 216 11.95 5.99 15.96
C ALA A 216 11.76 7.32 15.22
N MET A 217 10.67 8.06 15.54
CA MET A 217 10.43 9.39 14.98
C MET A 217 11.38 10.45 15.57
N ALA A 218 11.69 10.35 16.87
CA ALA A 218 12.63 11.25 17.53
C ALA A 218 14.06 11.09 16.98
N SER A 219 14.48 9.85 16.70
CA SER A 219 15.77 9.54 16.09
C SER A 219 15.87 10.16 14.68
N THR A 220 14.87 9.94 13.82
CA THR A 220 14.82 10.56 12.49
C THR A 220 14.88 12.08 12.54
N ARG A 221 14.26 12.70 13.58
CA ARG A 221 14.30 14.14 13.81
C ARG A 221 15.67 14.61 14.30
N GLY A 222 16.30 13.86 15.20
CA GLY A 222 17.66 14.15 15.68
C GLY A 222 18.66 14.16 14.55
N ASP A 223 18.57 13.16 13.67
CA ASP A 223 19.40 13.06 12.47
C ASP A 223 19.13 14.24 11.50
N ALA A 224 17.87 14.64 11.32
CA ALA A 224 17.51 15.78 10.48
C ALA A 224 18.00 17.12 11.03
N LEU A 225 17.98 17.30 12.35
CA LEU A 225 18.48 18.53 13.00
C LEU A 225 20.02 18.57 13.03
N ASN A 226 20.66 17.41 13.18
CA ASN A 226 22.13 17.29 13.19
C ASN A 226 22.72 17.29 11.77
N SER A 227 21.97 16.90 10.75
CA SER A 227 22.34 16.99 9.33
C SER A 227 22.21 18.40 8.74
N ALA A 228 21.96 19.43 9.57
CA ALA A 228 21.97 20.82 9.15
C ALA A 228 23.28 21.29 8.47
N GLN A 229 24.29 20.43 8.42
CA GLN A 229 25.56 20.67 7.72
C GLN A 229 25.59 20.22 6.26
N THR A 230 24.61 19.47 5.79
CA THR A 230 24.42 19.22 4.35
C THR A 230 23.01 19.62 4.00
N PRO A 231 22.77 20.68 3.21
CA PRO A 231 21.47 20.89 2.65
C PRO A 231 21.16 19.65 1.83
N ASP A 232 20.22 18.84 2.28
CA ASP A 232 19.78 17.68 1.51
C ASP A 232 19.01 18.20 0.29
N ASN A 233 19.80 18.54 -0.75
CA ASN A 233 19.26 19.02 -2.01
C ASN A 233 18.61 17.87 -2.80
N GLU A 234 18.66 16.64 -2.30
CA GLU A 234 18.10 15.44 -2.92
C GLU A 234 17.30 14.62 -1.89
N PRO A 235 16.17 15.15 -1.41
CA PRO A 235 15.42 14.51 -0.34
C PRO A 235 14.78 13.17 -0.78
N ASP A 236 14.73 12.21 0.17
CA ASP A 236 13.92 11.00 0.03
C ASP A 236 12.47 11.32 0.46
N VAL A 237 11.55 11.28 -0.50
CA VAL A 237 10.13 11.65 -0.31
C VAL A 237 9.40 10.68 0.62
N LYS A 238 9.85 9.44 0.68
CA LYS A 238 9.24 8.37 1.49
C LYS A 238 9.87 8.26 2.86
N ARG A 239 11.21 8.15 2.92
CA ARG A 239 11.96 7.80 4.14
C ARG A 239 12.69 8.98 4.76
N GLY A 240 12.90 10.05 4.00
CA GLY A 240 13.56 11.25 4.49
C GLY A 240 12.77 11.97 5.58
N PRO A 241 13.40 12.88 6.31
CA PRO A 241 12.76 13.65 7.38
C PRO A 241 11.53 14.41 6.86
N GLY A 242 10.38 14.21 7.50
CA GLY A 242 9.10 14.80 7.07
C GLY A 242 8.51 14.17 5.81
N GLY A 243 9.02 13.00 5.37
CA GLY A 243 8.47 12.25 4.26
C GLY A 243 7.22 11.45 4.63
N LEU A 244 6.70 10.69 3.66
CA LEU A 244 5.47 9.91 3.81
C LEU A 244 5.51 8.92 4.99
N ARG A 245 6.68 8.35 5.31
CA ARG A 245 6.82 7.41 6.42
C ARG A 245 6.61 8.08 7.79
N ASP A 246 7.07 9.31 7.96
CA ASP A 246 6.85 10.05 9.21
C ASP A 246 5.39 10.43 9.39
N LEU A 247 4.72 10.82 8.29
CA LEU A 247 3.28 11.06 8.30
C LEU A 247 2.49 9.79 8.67
N GLN A 248 2.82 8.66 8.07
CA GLN A 248 2.20 7.36 8.37
C GLN A 248 2.42 6.94 9.82
N ARG A 249 3.64 7.14 10.35
CA ARG A 249 3.94 6.87 11.77
C ARG A 249 3.10 7.73 12.71
N ALA A 250 2.94 9.03 12.40
CA ALA A 250 2.08 9.92 13.19
C ALA A 250 0.62 9.44 13.20
N LEU A 251 0.11 9.02 12.05
CA LEU A 251 -1.23 8.44 11.94
C LEU A 251 -1.35 7.13 12.73
N SER A 252 -0.34 6.25 12.67
CA SER A 252 -0.32 5.00 13.43
C SER A 252 -0.34 5.25 14.94
N VAL A 253 0.41 6.23 15.45
CA VAL A 253 0.38 6.62 16.86
C VAL A 253 -1.01 7.10 17.27
N ASN A 254 -1.64 7.93 16.44
CA ASN A 254 -2.99 8.43 16.70
C ASN A 254 -4.04 7.30 16.64
N THR A 255 -3.90 6.35 15.72
CA THR A 255 -4.75 5.14 15.67
C THR A 255 -4.62 4.31 16.94
N LEU A 256 -3.39 4.06 17.39
CA LEU A 256 -3.12 3.33 18.64
C LEU A 256 -3.57 4.09 19.90
N ALA A 257 -3.64 5.41 19.85
CA ALA A 257 -4.12 6.22 20.97
C ALA A 257 -5.65 6.26 21.06
N SER A 258 -6.34 6.29 19.93
CA SER A 258 -7.80 6.43 19.86
C SER A 258 -8.54 5.09 19.74
N GLY A 259 -7.84 4.00 19.39
CA GLY A 259 -8.44 2.72 19.01
C GLY A 259 -9.23 2.75 17.69
N ARG A 260 -9.09 3.83 16.92
CA ARG A 260 -9.80 4.02 15.64
C ARG A 260 -8.81 4.48 14.57
N PRO A 261 -9.02 4.10 13.28
CA PRO A 261 -8.19 4.60 12.19
C PRO A 261 -8.11 6.12 12.22
N ALA A 262 -6.90 6.66 12.30
CA ALA A 262 -6.68 8.09 12.29
C ALA A 262 -6.81 8.62 10.86
N ALA A 263 -7.49 9.75 10.73
CA ALA A 263 -7.62 10.47 9.46
C ALA A 263 -6.79 11.77 9.50
N LEU A 264 -6.38 12.22 8.33
CA LEU A 264 -5.78 13.54 8.15
C LEU A 264 -6.88 14.58 8.29
N ALA A 265 -6.87 15.31 9.40
CA ALA A 265 -7.87 16.33 9.69
C ALA A 265 -7.33 17.77 9.47
N GLN A 266 -6.02 17.96 9.60
CA GLN A 266 -5.40 19.29 9.46
C GLN A 266 -5.16 19.60 7.98
N PRO A 267 -5.66 20.76 7.46
CA PRO A 267 -5.48 21.15 6.05
C PRO A 267 -4.03 21.10 5.59
N ALA A 268 -3.10 21.60 6.41
CA ALA A 268 -1.67 21.59 6.08
C ALA A 268 -1.08 20.18 5.91
N LEU A 269 -1.61 19.18 6.63
CA LEU A 269 -1.17 17.79 6.48
C LEU A 269 -1.82 17.12 5.27
N ILE A 270 -3.06 17.47 4.95
CA ILE A 270 -3.74 17.01 3.74
C ILE A 270 -2.97 17.51 2.51
N GLU A 271 -2.58 18.77 2.50
CA GLU A 271 -1.76 19.35 1.43
C GLU A 271 -0.38 18.71 1.34
N ALA A 272 0.30 18.50 2.48
CA ALA A 272 1.60 17.85 2.54
C ALA A 272 1.51 16.40 2.01
N HIS A 273 0.50 15.63 2.44
CA HIS A 273 0.25 14.27 1.94
C HIS A 273 0.06 14.26 0.42
N ARG A 274 -0.82 15.12 -0.09
CA ARG A 274 -1.07 15.27 -1.53
C ARG A 274 0.20 15.60 -2.29
N PHE A 275 0.95 16.60 -1.84
CA PHE A 275 2.18 17.05 -2.49
C PHE A 275 3.25 15.94 -2.51
N LEU A 276 3.51 15.29 -1.37
CA LEU A 276 4.50 14.22 -1.29
C LEU A 276 4.13 13.03 -2.19
N TRP A 277 2.84 12.68 -2.27
CA TRP A 277 2.37 11.63 -3.19
C TRP A 277 2.50 12.04 -4.65
N LEU A 278 2.21 13.29 -5.01
CA LEU A 278 2.41 13.80 -6.37
C LEU A 278 3.89 13.70 -6.79
N VAL A 279 4.80 14.20 -5.96
CA VAL A 279 6.24 14.10 -6.22
C VAL A 279 6.66 12.65 -6.39
N ARG A 280 6.24 11.76 -5.49
CA ARG A 280 6.57 10.33 -5.54
C ARG A 280 6.04 9.65 -6.79
N CYS A 281 4.79 9.91 -7.17
CA CYS A 281 4.20 9.33 -8.37
C CYS A 281 4.94 9.78 -9.63
N HIS A 282 5.28 11.08 -9.75
CA HIS A 282 6.04 11.58 -10.89
C HIS A 282 7.47 11.05 -10.94
N LEU A 283 8.15 10.87 -9.80
CA LEU A 283 9.44 10.20 -9.75
C LEU A 283 9.36 8.77 -10.32
N HIS A 284 8.40 7.96 -9.86
CA HIS A 284 8.21 6.60 -10.34
C HIS A 284 7.88 6.55 -11.84
N LEU A 285 7.05 7.49 -12.34
CA LEU A 285 6.69 7.55 -13.75
C LEU A 285 7.86 8.01 -14.63
N LEU A 286 8.72 8.89 -14.14
CA LEU A 286 9.90 9.36 -14.86
C LEU A 286 10.97 8.26 -14.99
N VAL A 287 11.18 7.51 -13.90
CA VAL A 287 12.24 6.50 -13.83
C VAL A 287 11.75 5.13 -14.32
N GLY A 288 10.43 4.90 -14.37
CA GLY A 288 9.83 3.62 -14.77
C GLY A 288 9.92 2.52 -13.69
N ARG A 289 10.35 2.86 -12.48
CA ARG A 289 10.46 1.96 -11.31
C ARG A 289 10.25 2.71 -10.01
N ALA A 290 10.28 1.99 -8.88
CA ALA A 290 10.30 2.62 -7.56
C ALA A 290 11.54 3.52 -7.42
N GLU A 291 11.31 4.82 -7.17
CA GLU A 291 12.33 5.81 -6.89
C GLU A 291 11.76 6.83 -5.90
N ASP A 292 12.34 6.86 -4.73
CA ASP A 292 11.86 7.73 -3.65
C ASP A 292 12.80 8.94 -3.43
N ARG A 293 14.00 8.97 -4.08
CA ARG A 293 14.96 10.07 -3.99
C ARG A 293 14.72 11.12 -5.08
N LEU A 294 14.43 12.33 -4.67
CA LEU A 294 14.32 13.49 -5.57
C LEU A 294 15.73 14.03 -5.89
N SER A 295 16.45 13.28 -6.74
CA SER A 295 17.82 13.65 -7.13
C SER A 295 17.84 14.95 -7.95
N SER A 296 18.97 15.66 -7.92
CA SER A 296 19.16 16.92 -8.66
C SER A 296 18.90 16.77 -10.16
N ALA A 297 19.20 15.60 -10.71
CA ALA A 297 18.92 15.28 -12.12
C ALA A 297 17.41 15.19 -12.44
N LEU A 298 16.59 14.75 -11.48
CA LEU A 298 15.13 14.56 -11.67
C LEU A 298 14.31 15.80 -11.27
N GLN A 299 14.88 16.70 -10.46
CA GLN A 299 14.17 17.88 -9.94
C GLN A 299 13.56 18.77 -11.04
N PRO A 300 14.26 19.12 -12.14
CA PRO A 300 13.68 19.96 -13.20
C PRO A 300 12.46 19.32 -13.85
N ASP A 301 12.52 18.02 -14.13
CA ASP A 301 11.42 17.31 -14.78
C ASP A 301 10.21 17.15 -13.85
N VAL A 302 10.44 16.85 -12.56
CA VAL A 302 9.38 16.80 -11.55
C VAL A 302 8.77 18.18 -11.36
N ALA A 303 9.57 19.25 -11.26
CA ALA A 303 9.08 20.62 -11.11
C ALA A 303 8.17 21.00 -12.28
N ARG A 304 8.59 20.74 -13.52
CA ARG A 304 7.80 21.00 -14.73
C ARG A 304 6.46 20.26 -14.71
N ARG A 305 6.46 18.96 -14.35
CA ARG A 305 5.23 18.15 -14.26
C ARG A 305 4.27 18.64 -13.17
N LEU A 306 4.79 19.27 -12.13
CA LEU A 306 4.01 19.88 -11.05
C LEU A 306 3.56 21.32 -11.35
N GLY A 307 3.87 21.86 -12.54
CA GLY A 307 3.46 23.20 -12.94
C GLY A 307 4.26 24.34 -12.30
N PHE A 308 5.49 24.03 -11.84
CA PHE A 308 6.39 25.10 -11.39
C PHE A 308 6.96 25.79 -12.62
N ASP A 309 6.66 27.06 -12.77
CA ASP A 309 7.18 27.89 -13.87
C ASP A 309 8.68 28.17 -13.70
N GLU A 310 9.37 28.19 -14.81
CA GLU A 310 10.77 28.63 -14.89
C GLU A 310 10.80 30.13 -15.17
N PRO A 311 11.20 30.99 -14.20
CA PRO A 311 11.56 32.37 -14.52
C PRO A 311 12.70 32.33 -15.54
N ARG A 312 12.69 33.27 -16.52
CA ARG A 312 13.73 33.32 -17.57
C ARG A 312 15.12 33.28 -16.93
N GLY A 313 15.90 32.22 -17.23
CA GLY A 313 17.27 32.05 -16.77
C GLY A 313 17.47 31.31 -15.44
N THR A 314 16.42 30.75 -14.81
CA THR A 314 16.49 29.92 -13.61
C THR A 314 15.74 28.62 -13.81
N THR A 315 16.13 27.55 -13.09
CA THR A 315 15.37 26.31 -13.10
C THR A 315 14.25 26.33 -12.05
N ALA A 316 13.15 25.66 -12.29
CA ALA A 316 12.04 25.53 -11.32
C ALA A 316 12.39 24.65 -10.09
N ALA A 317 13.53 23.98 -10.11
CA ALA A 317 13.98 23.09 -9.03
C ALA A 317 14.08 23.77 -7.65
N PRO A 318 14.63 24.99 -7.47
CA PRO A 318 14.65 25.67 -6.18
C PRO A 318 13.26 25.92 -5.60
N SER A 319 12.28 26.25 -6.43
CA SER A 319 10.87 26.46 -6.02
C SER A 319 10.25 25.14 -5.54
N LEU A 320 10.49 24.04 -6.26
CA LEU A 320 10.06 22.70 -5.86
C LEU A 320 10.64 22.31 -4.50
N LEU A 321 11.95 22.49 -4.30
CA LEU A 321 12.62 22.16 -3.03
C LEU A 321 12.16 23.03 -1.87
N HIS A 322 11.87 24.31 -2.12
CA HIS A 322 11.32 25.21 -1.10
C HIS A 322 9.95 24.71 -0.63
N ILE A 323 9.05 24.37 -1.55
CA ILE A 323 7.72 23.84 -1.23
C ILE A 323 7.82 22.49 -0.55
N PHE A 324 8.73 21.59 -1.02
CA PHE A 324 9.01 20.31 -0.38
C PHE A 324 9.39 20.48 1.09
N ARG A 325 10.37 21.36 1.39
CA ARG A 325 10.83 21.64 2.77
C ARG A 325 9.71 22.16 3.66
N ARG A 326 8.84 23.02 3.13
CA ARG A 326 7.67 23.51 3.86
C ARG A 326 6.73 22.38 4.24
N HIS A 327 6.40 21.48 3.32
CA HIS A 327 5.53 20.33 3.59
C HIS A 327 6.18 19.31 4.54
N ALA A 328 7.46 19.03 4.35
CA ALA A 328 8.23 18.17 5.24
C ALA A 328 8.26 18.72 6.69
N HIS A 329 8.41 20.04 6.84
CA HIS A 329 8.35 20.70 8.14
C HIS A 329 6.98 20.53 8.82
N ASN A 330 5.87 20.70 8.09
CA ASN A 330 4.52 20.47 8.62
C ASN A 330 4.34 19.03 9.10
N VAL A 331 4.84 18.05 8.35
CA VAL A 331 4.81 16.63 8.75
C VAL A 331 5.61 16.39 10.01
N LEU A 332 6.84 16.93 10.11
CA LEU A 332 7.68 16.81 11.31
C LEU A 332 7.05 17.44 12.54
N GLN A 333 6.37 18.57 12.41
CA GLN A 333 5.64 19.18 13.52
C GLN A 333 4.50 18.29 14.00
N ALA A 334 3.69 17.75 13.07
CA ALA A 334 2.60 16.84 13.42
C ALA A 334 3.10 15.56 14.07
N ALA A 335 4.18 15.00 13.55
CA ALA A 335 4.84 13.85 14.12
C ALA A 335 5.33 14.10 15.55
N ALA A 336 5.89 15.26 15.81
CA ALA A 336 6.34 15.66 17.15
C ALA A 336 5.14 15.83 18.14
N LEU A 337 4.01 16.34 17.66
CA LEU A 337 2.81 16.47 18.48
C LEU A 337 2.20 15.11 18.81
N ALA A 338 2.12 14.20 17.84
CA ALA A 338 1.62 12.85 18.05
C ALA A 338 2.45 12.09 19.12
N THR A 339 3.76 12.29 19.15
CA THR A 339 4.65 11.65 20.15
C THR A 339 4.58 12.26 21.54
N ARG A 340 4.31 13.57 21.65
CA ARG A 340 4.15 14.24 22.98
C ARG A 340 2.89 13.79 23.71
N SER A 341 1.88 13.36 22.99
CA SER A 341 0.63 12.83 23.57
C SER A 341 0.79 11.44 24.19
N VAL A 342 1.99 10.84 24.10
CA VAL A 342 2.31 9.54 24.72
C VAL A 342 2.84 9.81 26.13
N PRO A 343 2.16 9.35 27.20
CA PRO A 343 2.69 9.46 28.57
C PRO A 343 4.06 8.76 28.63
N ALA A 344 5.05 9.43 29.25
CA ALA A 344 6.33 8.80 29.53
C ALA A 344 6.09 7.54 30.37
N GLN A 345 6.68 6.41 29.99
CA GLN A 345 6.63 5.21 30.82
C GLN A 345 7.32 5.50 32.14
N PRO A 346 6.73 5.14 33.28
CA PRO A 346 7.48 5.07 34.52
C PRO A 346 8.61 4.03 34.34
N ARG A 347 9.81 4.41 34.71
CA ARG A 347 11.02 3.56 34.72
C ARG A 347 10.85 2.39 35.66
#